data_ef2a84d969871f78c20c7a9e2bc1242f
#
_entry.id   ef2a84d969871f78c20c7a9e2bc1242f
#
_cell.length_a   1.000
_cell.length_b   1.000
_cell.length_c   1.000
_cell.angle_alpha   90.00
_cell.angle_beta   90.00
_cell.angle_gamma   90.00
#
_symmetry.space_group_name_H-M   'P 1'
#
loop_
_entity.id
_entity.type
_entity.pdbx_description
1 polymer ?
#
loop_
_entity_poly.entity_id
_entity_poly.type
_entity_poly.pdbx_seq_one_letter_code
_entity_poly.pdbx_strand_id
1 'polypeptide(L)'
;MRPNKNKPPFPYSCRHKITVFGGHETWRKKIQHMLPGVRFIGQNTKPDELLIRNSDIVCLQPNCICHSFYHKIFGTVKIHGIPILIFTKASAQKCAREIIEIDKSTP
;
A
#
# COMPACT_ATOMS: atom_id res chain seq x y z
N MET A 1 -8.14 12.05 -30.11
CA MET A 1 -7.14 10.98 -29.97
C MET A 1 -7.63 9.94 -28.98
N ARG A 2 -7.59 8.69 -29.37
CA ARG A 2 -8.04 7.63 -28.48
C ARG A 2 -7.06 7.39 -27.35
N PRO A 3 -7.51 7.21 -26.12
CA PRO A 3 -6.62 6.74 -25.06
C PRO A 3 -6.14 5.33 -25.42
N ASN A 4 -4.86 5.10 -25.21
CA ASN A 4 -4.28 3.79 -25.42
C ASN A 4 -4.71 2.86 -24.29
N LYS A 5 -5.54 1.86 -24.62
CA LYS A 5 -6.08 0.92 -23.63
C LYS A 5 -5.00 0.06 -22.98
N ASN A 6 -3.87 -0.12 -23.66
CA ASN A 6 -2.75 -0.91 -23.14
C ASN A 6 -1.77 -0.09 -22.33
N LYS A 7 -1.96 1.22 -22.30
CA LYS A 7 -1.09 2.09 -21.52
C LYS A 7 -1.41 1.93 -20.04
N PRO A 8 -0.40 1.62 -19.19
CA PRO A 8 -0.63 1.55 -17.75
C PRO A 8 -1.15 2.90 -17.23
N PRO A 9 -2.01 2.88 -16.19
CA PRO A 9 -2.49 4.13 -15.59
C PRO A 9 -1.44 4.82 -14.73
N PHE A 10 -0.18 4.60 -14.98
CA PHE A 10 0.94 5.09 -14.18
C PHE A 10 1.73 6.17 -14.90
N PRO A 11 2.35 7.11 -14.16
CA PRO A 11 2.23 7.29 -12.72
C PRO A 11 0.85 7.82 -12.31
N TYR A 12 0.41 7.45 -11.13
CA TYR A 12 -0.88 7.84 -10.60
C TYR A 12 -0.69 8.50 -9.22
N SER A 13 -1.31 9.65 -9.01
CA SER A 13 -1.25 10.35 -7.73
C SER A 13 -2.47 9.97 -6.88
N CYS A 14 -2.21 9.31 -5.76
CA CYS A 14 -3.27 8.90 -4.86
C CYS A 14 -3.89 10.10 -4.15
N ARG A 15 -5.21 10.07 -3.97
CA ARG A 15 -5.94 11.12 -3.26
C ARG A 15 -5.81 10.99 -1.75
N HIS A 16 -5.55 9.79 -1.27
CA HIS A 16 -5.45 9.47 0.15
C HIS A 16 -4.01 9.25 0.56
N LYS A 17 -3.77 9.39 1.87
CA LYS A 17 -2.48 9.03 2.45
C LYS A 17 -2.42 7.51 2.60
N ILE A 18 -1.65 6.87 1.75
CA ILE A 18 -1.55 5.42 1.71
C ILE A 18 -0.17 5.00 2.24
N THR A 19 -0.15 4.07 3.19
CA THR A 19 1.07 3.51 3.75
C THR A 19 1.09 2.02 3.47
N VAL A 20 2.20 1.53 2.90
CA VAL A 20 2.41 0.12 2.59
C VAL A 20 3.47 -0.45 3.50
N PHE A 21 3.13 -1.51 4.20
CA PHE A 21 4.05 -2.25 5.08
C PHE A 21 4.47 -3.55 4.43
N GLY A 22 5.75 -3.87 4.55
CA GLY A 22 6.31 -5.12 4.04
C GLY A 22 6.73 -5.04 2.58
N GLY A 23 7.02 -6.19 2.00
CA GLY A 23 7.47 -6.30 0.62
C GLY A 23 8.99 -6.18 0.48
N HIS A 24 9.52 -6.78 -0.59
CA HIS A 24 10.93 -6.67 -0.94
C HIS A 24 11.25 -5.27 -1.46
N GLU A 25 12.49 -4.87 -1.31
CA GLU A 25 12.94 -3.55 -1.76
C GLU A 25 12.66 -3.32 -3.25
N THR A 26 12.93 -4.32 -4.09
CA THR A 26 12.69 -4.22 -5.53
C THR A 26 11.22 -4.00 -5.83
N TRP A 27 10.34 -4.76 -5.17
CA TRP A 27 8.89 -4.64 -5.31
C TRP A 27 8.42 -3.24 -4.88
N ARG A 28 8.92 -2.75 -3.74
CA ARG A 28 8.57 -1.42 -3.24
C ARG A 28 8.99 -0.32 -4.19
N LYS A 29 10.20 -0.41 -4.74
CA LYS A 29 10.70 0.59 -5.70
C LYS A 29 9.86 0.61 -6.96
N LYS A 30 9.45 -0.54 -7.46
CA LYS A 30 8.60 -0.60 -8.65
C LYS A 30 7.26 0.11 -8.41
N ILE A 31 6.62 -0.15 -7.28
CA ILE A 31 5.35 0.49 -6.96
C ILE A 31 5.56 1.99 -6.73
N GLN A 32 6.66 2.39 -6.12
CA GLN A 32 6.94 3.80 -5.87
C GLN A 32 7.07 4.60 -7.16
N HIS A 33 7.65 4.01 -8.21
CA HIS A 33 7.67 4.64 -9.53
C HIS A 33 6.28 4.81 -10.13
N MET A 34 5.42 3.85 -9.89
CA MET A 34 4.04 3.88 -10.39
C MET A 34 3.13 4.78 -9.56
N LEU A 35 3.38 4.84 -8.26
CA LEU A 35 2.55 5.59 -7.29
C LEU A 35 3.44 6.44 -6.38
N PRO A 36 3.95 7.58 -6.87
CA PRO A 36 4.95 8.35 -6.11
C PRO A 36 4.48 8.88 -4.76
N GLY A 37 3.19 9.03 -4.56
CA GLY A 37 2.65 9.54 -3.31
C GLY A 37 2.47 8.51 -2.21
N VAL A 38 2.71 7.24 -2.50
CA VAL A 38 2.55 6.16 -1.51
C VAL A 38 3.78 6.08 -0.63
N ARG A 39 3.56 5.89 0.67
CA ARG A 39 4.63 5.76 1.66
C ARG A 39 4.90 4.29 1.91
N PHE A 40 6.19 3.92 1.95
CA PHE A 40 6.61 2.54 2.17
C PHE A 40 7.40 2.41 3.46
N ILE A 41 7.05 1.40 4.26
CA ILE A 41 7.75 1.07 5.49
C ILE A 41 8.37 -0.31 5.33
N GLY A 42 9.68 -0.38 5.48
CA GLY A 42 10.44 -1.61 5.30
C GLY A 42 10.19 -2.63 6.39
N GLN A 43 10.54 -3.88 6.08
CA GLN A 43 10.27 -5.01 6.97
C GLN A 43 11.04 -4.94 8.30
N ASN A 44 12.14 -4.21 8.35
CA ASN A 44 12.96 -4.07 9.56
C ASN A 44 12.56 -2.87 10.43
N THR A 45 11.56 -2.13 10.01
CA THR A 45 11.10 -0.95 10.73
C THR A 45 9.89 -1.32 11.57
N LYS A 46 9.94 -1.01 12.86
CA LYS A 46 8.81 -1.25 13.75
C LYS A 46 7.59 -0.45 13.29
N PRO A 47 6.40 -1.06 13.28
CA PRO A 47 5.18 -0.30 12.99
C PRO A 47 4.98 0.80 14.03
N ASP A 48 4.79 2.02 13.56
CA ASP A 48 4.53 3.17 14.40
C ASP A 48 3.03 3.44 14.40
N GLU A 49 2.42 3.38 15.58
CA GLU A 49 0.99 3.62 15.73
C GLU A 49 0.59 5.00 15.19
N LEU A 50 1.41 6.02 15.46
CA LEU A 50 1.13 7.37 14.98
C LEU A 50 1.12 7.43 13.45
N LEU A 51 2.04 6.74 12.80
CA LEU A 51 2.10 6.66 11.36
C LEU A 51 0.86 5.99 10.79
N ILE A 52 0.42 4.90 11.43
CA ILE A 52 -0.79 4.18 11.02
C ILE A 52 -2.02 5.08 11.19
N ARG A 53 -2.15 5.75 12.33
CA ARG A 53 -3.28 6.64 12.61
C ARG A 53 -3.37 7.79 11.61
N ASN A 54 -2.24 8.26 11.12
CA ASN A 54 -2.20 9.36 10.16
C ASN A 54 -2.38 8.91 8.72
N SER A 55 -2.54 7.60 8.50
CA SER A 55 -2.80 7.05 7.17
C SER A 55 -4.30 6.97 6.91
N ASP A 56 -4.70 7.25 5.69
CA ASP A 56 -6.09 7.08 5.27
C ASP A 56 -6.38 5.65 4.86
N ILE A 57 -5.36 4.97 4.32
CA ILE A 57 -5.46 3.58 3.89
C ILE A 57 -4.13 2.90 4.25
N VAL A 58 -4.21 1.67 4.76
CA VAL A 58 -3.02 0.86 5.07
C VAL A 58 -3.03 -0.38 4.18
N CYS A 59 -1.88 -0.67 3.58
CA CYS A 59 -1.70 -1.86 2.76
C CYS A 59 -0.64 -2.75 3.39
N LEU A 60 -0.84 -4.07 3.31
CA LEU A 60 0.06 -5.06 3.87
C LEU A 60 0.49 -6.05 2.79
N GLN A 61 1.82 -6.23 2.65
CA GLN A 61 2.37 -7.34 1.88
C GLN A 61 2.90 -8.38 2.86
N PRO A 62 2.14 -9.47 3.13
CA PRO A 62 2.49 -10.37 4.21
C PRO A 62 3.74 -11.21 3.95
N ASN A 63 4.18 -11.34 2.70
CA ASN A 63 5.31 -12.20 2.36
C ASN A 63 6.64 -11.75 2.97
N CYS A 64 6.79 -10.48 3.28
CA CYS A 64 8.05 -9.93 3.76
C CYS A 64 7.81 -9.05 4.97
N ILE A 65 7.05 -9.56 5.94
CA ILE A 65 6.81 -8.83 7.19
C ILE A 65 6.80 -9.83 8.34
N CYS A 66 7.38 -9.41 9.47
CA CYS A 66 7.38 -10.22 10.67
C CYS A 66 5.94 -10.44 11.16
N HIS A 67 5.66 -11.67 11.59
CA HIS A 67 4.32 -12.05 12.03
C HIS A 67 3.79 -11.16 13.17
N SER A 68 4.63 -10.81 14.12
CA SER A 68 4.24 -9.92 15.21
C SER A 68 3.91 -8.52 14.73
N PHE A 69 4.63 -8.02 13.72
CA PHE A 69 4.34 -6.72 13.12
C PHE A 69 3.02 -6.74 12.36
N TYR A 70 2.77 -7.83 11.65
CA TYR A 70 1.50 -8.02 10.94
C TYR A 70 0.31 -7.88 11.89
N HIS A 71 0.35 -8.60 13.01
CA HIS A 71 -0.72 -8.56 14.01
C HIS A 71 -0.87 -7.18 14.65
N LYS A 72 0.24 -6.51 14.93
CA LYS A 72 0.21 -5.18 15.52
C LYS A 72 -0.43 -4.16 14.57
N ILE A 73 -0.04 -4.20 13.29
CA ILE A 73 -0.59 -3.31 12.27
C ILE A 73 -2.09 -3.58 12.11
N PHE A 74 -2.48 -4.84 11.98
CA PHE A 74 -3.86 -5.24 11.80
C PHE A 74 -4.73 -4.78 12.97
N GLY A 75 -4.25 -4.98 14.21
CA GLY A 75 -4.96 -4.54 15.39
C GLY A 75 -5.14 -3.03 15.46
N THR A 76 -4.09 -2.29 15.10
CA THR A 76 -4.13 -0.83 15.13
C THR A 76 -5.11 -0.26 14.11
N VAL A 77 -5.09 -0.75 12.86
CA VAL A 77 -6.03 -0.27 11.84
C VAL A 77 -7.46 -0.59 12.21
N LYS A 78 -7.69 -1.73 12.85
CA LYS A 78 -9.02 -2.14 13.29
C LYS A 78 -9.56 -1.20 14.37
N ILE A 79 -8.72 -0.86 15.34
CA ILE A 79 -9.10 0.05 16.43
C ILE A 79 -9.46 1.44 15.89
N HIS A 80 -8.72 1.92 14.91
CA HIS A 80 -8.93 3.27 14.37
C HIS A 80 -9.86 3.32 13.15
N GLY A 81 -10.42 2.18 12.75
CA GLY A 81 -11.35 2.12 11.62
C GLY A 81 -10.73 2.47 10.28
N ILE A 82 -9.43 2.21 10.11
CA ILE A 82 -8.72 2.53 8.87
C ILE A 82 -8.91 1.40 7.87
N PRO A 83 -9.27 1.68 6.61
CA PRO A 83 -9.34 0.65 5.58
C PRO A 83 -7.99 -0.04 5.40
N ILE A 84 -8.02 -1.37 5.30
CA ILE A 84 -6.81 -2.17 5.11
C ILE A 84 -6.93 -3.01 3.86
N LEU A 85 -5.86 -3.03 3.06
CA LEU A 85 -5.73 -3.86 1.88
C LEU A 85 -4.59 -4.85 2.11
N ILE A 86 -4.90 -6.14 2.05
CA ILE A 86 -3.88 -7.19 2.18
C ILE A 86 -3.62 -7.74 0.79
N PHE A 87 -2.39 -7.62 0.32
CA PHE A 87 -2.03 -8.11 -1.01
C PHE A 87 -1.99 -9.63 -1.01
N THR A 88 -2.60 -10.22 -2.02
CA THR A 88 -2.57 -11.66 -2.24
C THR A 88 -1.68 -12.03 -3.43
N LYS A 89 -1.15 -11.01 -4.11
CA LYS A 89 -0.34 -11.19 -5.32
C LYS A 89 1.05 -10.63 -5.09
N ALA A 90 2.04 -11.20 -5.80
CA ALA A 90 3.43 -10.77 -5.70
C ALA A 90 3.80 -9.73 -6.76
N SER A 91 3.02 -9.59 -7.83
CA SER A 91 3.31 -8.65 -8.91
C SER A 91 3.14 -7.20 -8.46
N ALA A 92 4.19 -6.39 -8.62
CA ALA A 92 4.15 -4.98 -8.28
C ALA A 92 3.06 -4.25 -9.08
N GLN A 93 2.92 -4.57 -10.36
CA GLN A 93 1.92 -3.93 -11.21
C GLN A 93 0.49 -4.24 -10.75
N LYS A 94 0.22 -5.49 -10.41
CA LYS A 94 -1.10 -5.89 -9.91
C LYS A 94 -1.40 -5.27 -8.55
N CYS A 95 -0.41 -5.20 -7.68
CA CYS A 95 -0.57 -4.56 -6.38
C CYS A 95 -0.81 -3.05 -6.53
N ALA A 96 -0.10 -2.39 -7.44
CA ALA A 96 -0.31 -0.98 -7.71
C ALA A 96 -1.74 -0.71 -8.21
N ARG A 97 -2.28 -1.57 -9.05
CA ARG A 97 -3.65 -1.45 -9.52
C ARG A 97 -4.66 -1.60 -8.39
N GLU A 98 -4.40 -2.53 -7.48
CA GLU A 98 -5.25 -2.69 -6.29
C GLU A 98 -5.24 -1.44 -5.42
N ILE A 99 -4.08 -0.81 -5.27
CA ILE A 99 -3.96 0.45 -4.52
C ILE A 99 -4.79 1.55 -5.18
N ILE A 100 -4.70 1.67 -6.51
CA ILE A 100 -5.49 2.66 -7.25
C ILE A 100 -6.98 2.42 -7.04
N GLU A 101 -7.42 1.18 -7.10
CA GLU A 101 -8.84 0.86 -6.93
C GLU A 101 -9.34 1.22 -5.55
N ILE A 102 -8.59 0.89 -4.50
CA ILE A 102 -9.02 1.23 -3.15
C ILE A 102 -8.98 2.74 -2.91
N ASP A 103 -8.02 3.44 -3.52
CA ASP A 103 -7.94 4.89 -3.44
C ASP A 103 -9.18 5.54 -4.06
N LYS A 104 -9.61 5.03 -5.21
CA LYS A 104 -10.78 5.56 -5.91
C LYS A 104 -12.09 5.24 -5.21
N SER A 105 -12.19 4.08 -4.56
CA SER A 105 -13.42 3.64 -3.92
C SER A 105 -13.57 4.13 -2.48
N THR A 106 -12.53 4.65 -1.88
CA THR A 106 -12.59 5.21 -0.52
C THR A 106 -13.04 6.67 -0.60
N PRO A 107 -14.06 7.07 0.19
CA PRO A 107 -14.59 8.45 0.19
C PRO A 107 -13.57 9.50 0.60
#